data_cea176676a4209aefa08d2326a69c4c3
#
_entry.id   cea176676a4209aefa08d2326a69c4c3
#
_cell.length_a   1.000
_cell.length_b   1.000
_cell.length_c   1.000
_cell.angle_alpha   90.00
_cell.angle_beta   90.00
_cell.angle_gamma   90.00
#
_symmetry.space_group_name_H-M   'P 1'
#
loop_
_entity.id
_entity.type
_entity.pdbx_description
1 polymer ?
#
loop_
_entity_poly.entity_id
_entity_poly.type
_entity_poly.pdbx_seq_one_letter_code
_entity_poly.pdbx_strand_id
1 'polypeptide(L)'
;MTRTDLEVASDFVHGWVASPKQRRARLGRTLPVAAVQVAALSHPDLAIRRSCLFLLDHYASDASSDIFRRALRDPVASVRESALHGLVCERCRHEDICVTEVVTDVIEILAFDPNPEVRHKAVAALARLIGRDGRAGEAIARAAHHDSDAAIRLTAQIVADSGQPHVRSRKAALRDVRRAARSRSS
;
A
#
# COMPACT_ATOMS: atom_id res chain seq x y z
N MET A 1 -32.94 13.22 -12.09
CA MET A 1 -31.77 13.53 -11.27
C MET A 1 -30.63 12.61 -11.71
N THR A 2 -29.51 13.16 -12.14
CA THR A 2 -28.29 12.39 -12.45
C THR A 2 -27.65 11.92 -11.13
N ARG A 3 -27.32 10.64 -11.06
CA ARG A 3 -26.60 10.08 -9.91
C ARG A 3 -25.18 10.65 -9.86
N THR A 4 -24.71 10.93 -8.65
CA THR A 4 -23.31 11.38 -8.43
C THR A 4 -22.34 10.20 -8.57
N ASP A 5 -21.07 10.48 -8.87
CA ASP A 5 -20.03 9.46 -8.92
C ASP A 5 -19.89 8.69 -7.59
N LEU A 6 -20.10 9.36 -6.46
CA LEU A 6 -20.04 8.71 -5.14
C LEU A 6 -21.17 7.70 -4.95
N GLU A 7 -22.39 8.03 -5.39
CA GLU A 7 -23.53 7.08 -5.34
C GLU A 7 -23.32 5.89 -6.27
N VAL A 8 -22.83 6.14 -7.49
CA VAL A 8 -22.50 5.08 -8.45
C VAL A 8 -21.46 4.14 -7.90
N ALA A 9 -20.38 4.67 -7.32
CA ALA A 9 -19.32 3.87 -6.74
C ALA A 9 -19.78 3.09 -5.51
N SER A 10 -20.56 3.71 -4.61
CA SER A 10 -21.13 3.05 -3.43
C SER A 10 -21.98 1.85 -3.80
N ASP A 11 -22.91 2.02 -4.72
CA ASP A 11 -23.80 0.94 -5.15
C ASP A 11 -23.02 -0.19 -5.81
N PHE A 12 -22.02 0.17 -6.62
CA PHE A 12 -21.15 -0.84 -7.22
C PHE A 12 -20.38 -1.63 -6.17
N VAL A 13 -19.75 -0.96 -5.20
CA VAL A 13 -19.00 -1.59 -4.10
C VAL A 13 -19.91 -2.51 -3.29
N HIS A 14 -21.09 -2.06 -2.88
CA HIS A 14 -22.05 -2.86 -2.13
C HIS A 14 -22.49 -4.10 -2.92
N GLY A 15 -22.83 -3.93 -4.18
CA GLY A 15 -23.20 -5.03 -5.07
C GLY A 15 -22.04 -6.03 -5.27
N TRP A 16 -20.82 -5.54 -5.40
CA TRP A 16 -19.64 -6.39 -5.55
C TRP A 16 -19.32 -7.16 -4.25
N VAL A 17 -19.35 -6.52 -3.09
CA VAL A 17 -19.11 -7.16 -1.78
C VAL A 17 -20.15 -8.23 -1.49
N ALA A 18 -21.43 -7.95 -1.77
CA ALA A 18 -22.52 -8.89 -1.56
C ALA A 18 -22.52 -10.08 -2.55
N SER A 19 -21.75 -10.00 -3.64
CA SER A 19 -21.75 -11.03 -4.68
C SER A 19 -20.89 -12.25 -4.30
N PRO A 20 -21.30 -13.48 -4.70
CA PRO A 20 -20.46 -14.66 -4.60
C PRO A 20 -19.12 -14.48 -5.35
N LYS A 21 -18.08 -15.15 -4.88
CA LYS A 21 -16.71 -15.04 -5.43
C LYS A 21 -16.65 -15.22 -6.95
N GLN A 22 -17.41 -16.19 -7.49
CA GLN A 22 -17.45 -16.48 -8.92
C GLN A 22 -18.02 -15.32 -9.76
N ARG A 23 -18.91 -14.50 -9.17
CA ARG A 23 -19.53 -13.36 -9.86
C ARG A 23 -18.67 -12.12 -9.80
N ARG A 24 -17.81 -11.97 -8.78
CA ARG A 24 -16.99 -10.77 -8.58
C ARG A 24 -16.07 -10.45 -9.75
N ALA A 25 -15.46 -11.45 -10.36
CA ALA A 25 -14.60 -11.25 -11.54
C ALA A 25 -15.37 -10.69 -12.76
N ARG A 26 -16.65 -11.07 -12.93
CA ARG A 26 -17.49 -10.51 -14.00
C ARG A 26 -17.87 -9.07 -13.72
N LEU A 27 -18.25 -8.77 -12.46
CA LEU A 27 -18.57 -7.42 -12.04
C LEU A 27 -17.36 -6.49 -12.16
N GLY A 28 -16.15 -6.96 -11.81
CA GLY A 28 -14.94 -6.18 -11.97
C GLY A 28 -14.68 -5.71 -13.40
N ARG A 29 -15.10 -6.48 -14.41
CA ARG A 29 -14.99 -6.09 -15.84
C ARG A 29 -15.95 -4.96 -16.25
N THR A 30 -16.96 -4.69 -15.45
CA THR A 30 -17.94 -3.61 -15.66
C THR A 30 -17.71 -2.46 -14.68
N LEU A 31 -16.49 -2.36 -14.15
CA LEU A 31 -16.10 -1.34 -13.16
C LEU A 31 -16.38 0.07 -13.71
N PRO A 32 -17.17 0.90 -13.03
CA PRO A 32 -17.35 2.30 -13.40
C PRO A 32 -16.10 3.11 -12.96
N VAL A 33 -15.02 2.97 -13.73
CA VAL A 33 -13.67 3.40 -13.34
C VAL A 33 -13.63 4.85 -12.88
N ALA A 34 -14.24 5.77 -13.63
CA ALA A 34 -14.22 7.20 -13.27
C ALA A 34 -14.89 7.46 -11.91
N ALA A 35 -16.07 6.88 -11.66
CA ALA A 35 -16.76 7.03 -10.39
C ALA A 35 -15.98 6.40 -9.23
N VAL A 36 -15.37 5.24 -9.46
CA VAL A 36 -14.55 4.53 -8.46
C VAL A 36 -13.26 5.31 -8.15
N GLN A 37 -12.64 5.96 -9.14
CA GLN A 37 -11.48 6.84 -8.92
C GLN A 37 -11.83 8.05 -8.05
N VAL A 38 -12.95 8.72 -8.33
CA VAL A 38 -13.44 9.84 -7.51
C VAL A 38 -13.72 9.38 -6.08
N ALA A 39 -14.43 8.26 -5.91
CA ALA A 39 -14.79 7.73 -4.60
C ALA A 39 -13.57 7.23 -3.81
N ALA A 40 -12.55 6.68 -4.46
CA ALA A 40 -11.31 6.27 -3.81
C ALA A 40 -10.61 7.42 -3.06
N LEU A 41 -10.77 8.66 -3.53
CA LEU A 41 -10.12 9.85 -2.98
C LEU A 41 -11.02 10.70 -2.09
N SER A 42 -12.33 10.67 -2.28
CA SER A 42 -13.23 11.66 -1.68
C SER A 42 -14.46 11.09 -0.97
N HIS A 43 -14.69 9.77 -1.03
CA HIS A 43 -15.86 9.20 -0.37
C HIS A 43 -15.73 9.33 1.16
N PRO A 44 -16.78 9.79 1.90
CA PRO A 44 -16.71 9.95 3.35
C PRO A 44 -16.49 8.63 4.09
N ASP A 45 -17.06 7.53 3.61
CA ASP A 45 -16.88 6.21 4.19
C ASP A 45 -15.53 5.61 3.79
N LEU A 46 -14.68 5.36 4.79
CA LEU A 46 -13.36 4.77 4.61
C LEU A 46 -13.41 3.35 4.01
N ALA A 47 -14.46 2.57 4.31
CA ALA A 47 -14.58 1.22 3.77
C ALA A 47 -14.83 1.26 2.26
N ILE A 48 -15.59 2.25 1.79
CA ILE A 48 -15.79 2.49 0.36
C ILE A 48 -14.47 2.94 -0.30
N ARG A 49 -13.75 3.93 0.29
CA ARG A 49 -12.45 4.36 -0.28
C ARG A 49 -11.48 3.18 -0.45
N ARG A 50 -11.34 2.34 0.58
CA ARG A 50 -10.46 1.16 0.52
C ARG A 50 -10.93 0.13 -0.51
N SER A 51 -12.23 -0.12 -0.60
CA SER A 51 -12.80 -1.03 -1.59
C SER A 51 -12.59 -0.51 -3.02
N CYS A 52 -12.70 0.80 -3.22
CA CYS A 52 -12.41 1.44 -4.49
C CYS A 52 -10.93 1.26 -4.89
N LEU A 53 -9.99 1.49 -3.96
CA LEU A 53 -8.57 1.23 -4.23
C LEU A 53 -8.32 -0.24 -4.57
N PHE A 54 -8.94 -1.18 -3.84
CA PHE A 54 -8.83 -2.60 -4.16
C PHE A 54 -9.37 -2.93 -5.55
N LEU A 55 -10.51 -2.37 -5.93
CA LEU A 55 -11.11 -2.58 -7.25
C LEU A 55 -10.24 -2.01 -8.37
N LEU A 56 -9.67 -0.82 -8.17
CA LEU A 56 -8.74 -0.21 -9.11
C LEU A 56 -7.46 -1.04 -9.28
N ASP A 57 -6.92 -1.56 -8.19
CA ASP A 57 -5.73 -2.42 -8.21
C ASP A 57 -5.93 -3.72 -9.00
N HIS A 58 -7.13 -4.33 -8.92
CA HIS A 58 -7.37 -5.65 -9.48
C HIS A 58 -8.08 -5.66 -10.84
N TYR A 59 -8.78 -4.60 -11.21
CA TYR A 59 -9.68 -4.60 -12.35
C TYR A 59 -9.56 -3.38 -13.27
N ALA A 60 -8.80 -2.35 -12.88
CA ALA A 60 -8.52 -1.21 -13.75
C ALA A 60 -7.10 -1.29 -14.30
N SER A 61 -6.93 -0.94 -15.59
CA SER A 61 -5.63 -0.71 -16.19
C SER A 61 -5.15 0.72 -15.89
N ASP A 62 -3.97 1.04 -16.25
CA ASP A 62 -3.18 2.27 -16.43
C ASP A 62 -3.53 3.55 -15.64
N ALA A 63 -4.77 3.96 -15.64
CA ALA A 63 -5.20 5.24 -15.05
C ALA A 63 -5.15 5.29 -13.52
N SER A 64 -4.73 4.20 -12.85
CA SER A 64 -4.84 4.09 -11.40
C SER A 64 -3.61 4.59 -10.64
N SER A 65 -2.44 4.74 -11.29
CA SER A 65 -1.19 5.14 -10.59
C SER A 65 -1.30 6.49 -9.91
N ASP A 66 -1.84 7.49 -10.59
CA ASP A 66 -2.06 8.82 -10.00
C ASP A 66 -3.04 8.78 -8.82
N ILE A 67 -4.08 7.96 -8.92
CA ILE A 67 -5.05 7.79 -7.82
C ILE A 67 -4.37 7.19 -6.59
N PHE A 68 -3.53 6.16 -6.75
CA PHE A 68 -2.80 5.59 -5.62
C PHE A 68 -1.80 6.58 -5.03
N ARG A 69 -1.06 7.32 -5.85
CA ARG A 69 -0.13 8.38 -5.37
C ARG A 69 -0.86 9.45 -4.56
N ARG A 70 -2.03 9.89 -5.02
CA ARG A 70 -2.88 10.83 -4.26
C ARG A 70 -3.42 10.21 -2.98
N ALA A 71 -3.83 8.95 -2.99
CA ALA A 71 -4.33 8.23 -1.83
C ALA A 71 -3.25 7.97 -0.76
N LEU A 72 -1.95 8.07 -1.07
CA LEU A 72 -0.87 8.09 -0.07
C LEU A 72 -0.98 9.27 0.92
N ARG A 73 -1.74 10.30 0.58
CA ARG A 73 -2.00 11.47 1.43
C ARG A 73 -3.35 11.42 2.16
N ASP A 74 -4.05 10.27 2.11
CA ASP A 74 -5.32 10.11 2.83
C ASP A 74 -5.11 10.28 4.34
N PRO A 75 -6.01 10.96 5.06
CA PRO A 75 -5.91 11.13 6.52
C PRO A 75 -5.92 9.80 7.27
N VAL A 76 -6.53 8.74 6.69
CA VAL A 76 -6.66 7.44 7.34
C VAL A 76 -5.54 6.49 6.93
N ALA A 77 -4.76 6.02 7.90
CA ALA A 77 -3.61 5.15 7.68
C ALA A 77 -3.92 3.90 6.83
N SER A 78 -5.06 3.24 7.06
CA SER A 78 -5.44 2.04 6.32
C SER A 78 -5.76 2.29 4.83
N VAL A 79 -6.11 3.52 4.47
CA VAL A 79 -6.25 3.94 3.05
C VAL A 79 -4.88 4.11 2.44
N ARG A 80 -3.94 4.79 3.13
CA ARG A 80 -2.54 4.93 2.69
C ARG A 80 -1.85 3.58 2.52
N GLU A 81 -2.12 2.61 3.42
CA GLU A 81 -1.63 1.23 3.29
C GLU A 81 -2.16 0.54 2.02
N SER A 82 -3.44 0.74 1.70
CA SER A 82 -4.03 0.19 0.47
C SER A 82 -3.44 0.84 -0.77
N ALA A 83 -3.14 2.14 -0.71
CA ALA A 83 -2.47 2.86 -1.78
C ALA A 83 -1.04 2.37 -2.03
N LEU A 84 -0.25 2.17 -0.96
CA LEU A 84 1.09 1.55 -1.07
C LEU A 84 1.04 0.19 -1.75
N HIS A 85 0.05 -0.66 -1.40
CA HIS A 85 -0.12 -1.94 -2.06
C HIS A 85 -0.36 -1.78 -3.56
N GLY A 86 -1.33 -0.95 -3.95
CA GLY A 86 -1.67 -0.73 -5.36
C GLY A 86 -0.52 -0.14 -6.19
N LEU A 87 0.42 0.59 -5.58
CA LEU A 87 1.58 1.14 -6.28
C LEU A 87 2.65 0.11 -6.63
N VAL A 88 2.81 -0.96 -5.85
CA VAL A 88 3.96 -1.88 -5.97
C VAL A 88 3.57 -3.34 -6.15
N CYS A 89 2.29 -3.66 -6.28
CA CYS A 89 1.84 -5.04 -6.43
C CYS A 89 2.04 -5.53 -7.86
N GLU A 90 3.12 -6.25 -8.10
CA GLU A 90 3.43 -6.83 -9.42
C GLU A 90 2.38 -7.81 -9.95
N ARG A 91 1.61 -8.44 -9.04
CA ARG A 91 0.52 -9.36 -9.44
C ARG A 91 -0.71 -8.67 -10.00
N CYS A 92 -0.95 -7.44 -9.54
CA CYS A 92 -2.16 -6.71 -9.86
C CYS A 92 -1.93 -5.72 -11.00
N ARG A 93 -0.66 -5.36 -11.24
CA ARG A 93 -0.30 -4.39 -12.28
C ARG A 93 0.17 -5.09 -13.54
N HIS A 94 -0.42 -4.64 -14.64
CA HIS A 94 -0.09 -5.12 -15.99
C HIS A 94 0.80 -4.14 -16.77
N GLU A 95 1.20 -3.02 -16.17
CA GLU A 95 1.89 -1.94 -16.86
C GLU A 95 3.12 -1.40 -16.15
N ASP A 96 4.02 -0.81 -16.95
CA ASP A 96 5.21 -0.12 -16.47
C ASP A 96 4.84 1.17 -15.73
N ILE A 97 4.98 1.13 -14.42
CA ILE A 97 4.92 2.33 -13.59
C ILE A 97 6.20 3.16 -13.76
N CYS A 98 6.09 4.47 -13.64
CA CYS A 98 7.26 5.33 -13.49
C CYS A 98 7.93 5.04 -12.13
N VAL A 99 8.88 4.10 -12.13
CA VAL A 99 9.56 3.61 -10.91
C VAL A 99 10.16 4.76 -10.12
N THR A 100 10.78 5.72 -10.80
CA THR A 100 11.42 6.88 -10.18
C THR A 100 10.46 7.70 -9.33
N GLU A 101 9.24 7.95 -9.83
CA GLU A 101 8.23 8.71 -9.10
C GLU A 101 7.67 7.91 -7.92
N VAL A 102 7.36 6.64 -8.15
CA VAL A 102 6.85 5.75 -7.10
C VAL A 102 7.88 5.59 -5.97
N VAL A 103 9.15 5.39 -6.29
CA VAL A 103 10.23 5.30 -5.29
C VAL A 103 10.30 6.58 -4.48
N THR A 104 10.20 7.75 -5.12
CA THR A 104 10.21 9.04 -4.41
C THR A 104 9.06 9.15 -3.41
N ASP A 105 7.83 8.87 -3.84
CA ASP A 105 6.65 8.92 -2.96
C ASP A 105 6.75 7.92 -1.80
N VAL A 106 7.24 6.70 -2.05
CA VAL A 106 7.35 5.67 -0.99
C VAL A 106 8.48 5.98 -0.01
N ILE A 107 9.57 6.61 -0.45
CA ILE A 107 10.64 7.11 0.44
C ILE A 107 10.08 8.19 1.37
N GLU A 108 9.26 9.11 0.87
CA GLU A 108 8.59 10.13 1.69
C GLU A 108 7.71 9.50 2.77
N ILE A 109 6.91 8.50 2.39
CA ILE A 109 6.08 7.74 3.34
C ILE A 109 6.93 7.03 4.39
N LEU A 110 8.01 6.36 4.00
CA LEU A 110 8.91 5.70 4.95
C LEU A 110 9.51 6.67 5.95
N ALA A 111 9.90 7.87 5.50
CA ALA A 111 10.56 8.86 6.34
C ALA A 111 9.59 9.60 7.28
N PHE A 112 8.39 9.90 6.83
CA PHE A 112 7.55 10.91 7.48
C PHE A 112 6.13 10.46 7.84
N ASP A 113 5.68 9.28 7.46
CA ASP A 113 4.32 8.84 7.85
C ASP A 113 4.24 8.68 9.37
N PRO A 114 3.25 9.30 10.02
CA PRO A 114 3.12 9.22 11.48
C PRO A 114 2.77 7.82 11.97
N ASN A 115 2.18 6.98 11.11
CA ASN A 115 1.75 5.64 11.48
C ASN A 115 2.85 4.59 11.20
N PRO A 116 3.35 3.87 12.20
CA PRO A 116 4.42 2.89 12.02
C PRO A 116 4.01 1.67 11.16
N GLU A 117 2.73 1.32 11.07
CA GLU A 117 2.29 0.25 10.14
C GLU A 117 2.45 0.69 8.68
N VAL A 118 2.13 1.96 8.38
CA VAL A 118 2.32 2.52 7.04
C VAL A 118 3.80 2.57 6.69
N ARG A 119 4.68 3.07 7.60
CA ARG A 119 6.13 3.06 7.38
C ARG A 119 6.68 1.65 7.20
N HIS A 120 6.21 0.67 8.00
CA HIS A 120 6.62 -0.72 7.85
C HIS A 120 6.23 -1.30 6.47
N LYS A 121 5.04 -0.95 5.96
CA LYS A 121 4.63 -1.32 4.61
C LYS A 121 5.45 -0.62 3.53
N ALA A 122 5.90 0.61 3.78
CA ALA A 122 6.80 1.31 2.87
C ALA A 122 8.16 0.60 2.74
N VAL A 123 8.70 0.02 3.81
CA VAL A 123 9.89 -0.87 3.72
C VAL A 123 9.62 -2.04 2.78
N ALA A 124 8.47 -2.70 2.91
CA ALA A 124 8.10 -3.83 2.05
C ALA A 124 7.91 -3.42 0.58
N ALA A 125 7.38 -2.21 0.36
CA ALA A 125 7.22 -1.63 -0.97
C ALA A 125 8.58 -1.34 -1.62
N LEU A 126 9.46 -0.64 -0.92
CA LEU A 126 10.82 -0.30 -1.41
C LEU A 126 11.67 -1.57 -1.63
N ALA A 127 11.53 -2.59 -0.79
CA ALA A 127 12.26 -3.86 -0.96
C ALA A 127 12.03 -4.50 -2.34
N ARG A 128 10.84 -4.33 -2.91
CA ARG A 128 10.50 -4.82 -4.27
C ARG A 128 11.11 -3.97 -5.39
N LEU A 129 11.55 -2.76 -5.06
CA LEU A 129 12.05 -1.78 -6.02
C LEU A 129 13.58 -1.62 -5.98
N ILE A 130 14.29 -2.26 -5.06
CA ILE A 130 15.76 -2.16 -4.91
C ILE A 130 16.48 -2.45 -6.24
N GLY A 131 16.09 -3.50 -6.95
CA GLY A 131 16.70 -3.87 -8.22
C GLY A 131 16.37 -2.95 -9.39
N ARG A 132 15.43 -2.02 -9.20
CA ARG A 132 14.95 -1.08 -10.24
C ARG A 132 15.40 0.37 -9.97
N ASP A 133 15.65 0.72 -8.70
CA ASP A 133 16.12 2.06 -8.29
C ASP A 133 16.92 1.97 -6.98
N GLY A 134 18.21 2.29 -7.04
CA GLY A 134 19.13 2.19 -5.90
C GLY A 134 18.74 3.06 -4.69
N ARG A 135 18.01 4.16 -4.91
CA ARG A 135 17.50 5.02 -3.82
C ARG A 135 16.60 4.25 -2.85
N ALA A 136 15.90 3.19 -3.34
CA ALA A 136 15.09 2.33 -2.48
C ALA A 136 15.96 1.62 -1.43
N GLY A 137 17.10 1.07 -1.82
CA GLY A 137 18.05 0.43 -0.91
C GLY A 137 18.63 1.40 0.11
N GLU A 138 19.03 2.59 -0.34
CA GLU A 138 19.55 3.65 0.55
C GLU A 138 18.52 4.09 1.60
N ALA A 139 17.26 4.24 1.20
CA ALA A 139 16.18 4.61 2.12
C ALA A 139 15.92 3.52 3.18
N ILE A 140 15.95 2.25 2.76
CA ILE A 140 15.83 1.11 3.68
C ILE A 140 17.01 1.08 4.66
N ALA A 141 18.25 1.27 4.18
CA ALA A 141 19.43 1.32 5.05
C ALA A 141 19.33 2.46 6.07
N ARG A 142 18.87 3.64 5.66
CA ARG A 142 18.61 4.75 6.62
C ARG A 142 17.56 4.37 7.67
N ALA A 143 16.45 3.74 7.26
CA ALA A 143 15.40 3.30 8.18
C ALA A 143 15.90 2.25 9.18
N ALA A 144 16.80 1.35 8.78
CA ALA A 144 17.43 0.36 9.66
C ALA A 144 18.17 1.01 10.85
N HIS A 145 18.74 2.18 10.63
CA HIS A 145 19.50 2.90 11.69
C HIS A 145 18.65 3.92 12.44
N HIS A 146 17.71 4.57 11.78
CA HIS A 146 17.13 5.82 12.29
C HIS A 146 15.61 5.80 12.52
N ASP A 147 14.86 4.79 12.07
CA ASP A 147 13.42 4.78 12.36
C ASP A 147 13.17 4.69 13.87
N SER A 148 12.19 5.43 14.36
CA SER A 148 11.82 5.42 15.78
C SER A 148 11.28 4.07 16.26
N ASP A 149 10.67 3.29 15.36
CA ASP A 149 10.09 1.98 15.66
C ASP A 149 11.11 0.83 15.50
N ALA A 150 11.34 0.10 16.59
CA ALA A 150 12.31 -1.00 16.61
C ALA A 150 11.99 -2.16 15.66
N ALA A 151 10.70 -2.41 15.37
CA ALA A 151 10.31 -3.45 14.41
C ALA A 151 10.60 -3.01 12.97
N ILE A 152 10.47 -1.71 12.68
CA ILE A 152 10.84 -1.16 11.38
C ILE A 152 12.35 -1.24 11.20
N ARG A 153 13.14 -0.81 12.20
CA ARG A 153 14.61 -0.95 12.14
C ARG A 153 15.04 -2.38 11.88
N LEU A 154 14.50 -3.35 12.65
CA LEU A 154 14.82 -4.76 12.46
C LEU A 154 14.44 -5.28 11.06
N THR A 155 13.24 -4.92 10.59
CA THR A 155 12.77 -5.35 9.27
C THR A 155 13.63 -4.76 8.16
N ALA A 156 13.94 -3.48 8.26
CA ALA A 156 14.79 -2.77 7.30
C ALA A 156 16.23 -3.35 7.28
N GLN A 157 16.80 -3.70 8.45
CA GLN A 157 18.09 -4.36 8.55
C GLN A 157 18.09 -5.72 7.84
N ILE A 158 17.07 -6.56 8.09
CA ILE A 158 16.95 -7.87 7.43
C ILE A 158 16.89 -7.72 5.91
N VAL A 159 16.12 -6.75 5.42
CA VAL A 159 16.03 -6.49 3.97
C VAL A 159 17.36 -5.99 3.41
N ALA A 160 18.04 -5.07 4.10
CA ALA A 160 19.33 -4.53 3.67
C ALA A 160 20.39 -5.64 3.59
N ASP A 161 20.42 -6.56 4.56
CA ASP A 161 21.41 -7.64 4.62
C ASP A 161 21.13 -8.77 3.62
N SER A 162 19.85 -9.08 3.37
CA SER A 162 19.46 -10.22 2.52
C SER A 162 19.22 -9.86 1.06
N GLY A 163 18.96 -8.60 0.76
CA GLY A 163 18.47 -8.16 -0.56
C GLY A 163 17.12 -8.76 -0.95
N GLN A 164 16.43 -9.42 -0.03
CA GLN A 164 15.18 -10.14 -0.32
C GLN A 164 13.96 -9.26 -0.08
N PRO A 165 12.99 -9.21 -1.02
CA PRO A 165 11.76 -8.41 -0.87
C PRO A 165 10.76 -9.00 0.13
N HIS A 166 11.09 -10.12 0.77
CA HIS A 166 10.19 -10.77 1.71
C HIS A 166 10.23 -10.11 3.08
N VAL A 167 9.23 -9.30 3.35
CA VAL A 167 9.07 -8.61 4.62
C VAL A 167 8.00 -9.30 5.48
N ARG A 168 8.40 -9.71 6.70
CA ARG A 168 7.48 -10.25 7.71
C ARG A 168 6.57 -9.16 8.24
N SER A 169 5.40 -9.53 8.79
CA SER A 169 4.51 -8.53 9.38
C SER A 169 5.18 -7.81 10.56
N ARG A 170 4.86 -6.53 10.76
CA ARG A 170 5.39 -5.74 11.90
C ARG A 170 5.11 -6.42 13.24
N LYS A 171 3.94 -7.07 13.42
CA LYS A 171 3.63 -7.85 14.62
C LYS A 171 4.63 -8.99 14.86
N ALA A 172 5.10 -9.67 13.80
CA ALA A 172 6.13 -10.69 13.90
C ALA A 172 7.48 -10.09 14.28
N ALA A 173 7.90 -8.99 13.64
CA ALA A 173 9.13 -8.28 13.96
C ALA A 173 9.14 -7.76 15.40
N LEU A 174 8.04 -7.22 15.91
CA LEU A 174 7.91 -6.81 17.33
C LEU A 174 8.09 -7.97 18.31
N ARG A 175 7.64 -9.18 17.98
CA ARG A 175 7.88 -10.36 18.83
C ARG A 175 9.36 -10.71 18.90
N ASP A 176 10.07 -10.61 17.78
CA ASP A 176 11.51 -10.90 17.71
C ASP A 176 12.32 -9.86 18.50
N VAL A 177 11.99 -8.56 18.39
CA VAL A 177 12.59 -7.50 19.21
C VAL A 177 12.42 -7.77 20.71
N ARG A 178 11.19 -8.12 21.15
CA ARG A 178 10.91 -8.43 22.56
C ARG A 178 11.65 -9.66 23.05
N ARG A 179 11.80 -10.68 22.21
CA ARG A 179 12.56 -11.90 22.53
C ARG A 179 14.05 -11.59 22.70
N ALA A 180 14.63 -10.81 21.80
CA ALA A 180 16.03 -10.40 21.89
C ALA A 180 16.33 -9.54 23.13
N ALA A 181 15.38 -8.66 23.53
CA ALA A 181 15.53 -7.86 24.75
C ALA A 181 15.56 -8.73 26.01
N ARG A 182 14.72 -9.77 26.10
CA ARG A 182 14.69 -10.70 27.25
C ARG A 182 15.98 -11.52 27.38
N SER A 183 16.56 -11.97 26.26
CA SER A 183 17.80 -12.79 26.28
C SER A 183 19.06 -11.98 26.68
N ARG A 184 19.01 -10.65 26.66
CA ARG A 184 20.11 -9.77 27.12
C ARG A 184 20.01 -9.42 28.59
N SER A 185 18.87 -9.71 29.22
CA SER A 185 18.60 -9.40 30.63
C SER A 185 18.72 -10.64 31.53
N SER A 186 19.09 -11.78 30.94
CA SER A 186 19.39 -13.06 31.62
C SER A 186 20.87 -13.37 31.55
#